data_412aee13fecb8003e79977f531dd255c
#
_entry.id   412aee13fecb8003e79977f531dd255c
#
_cell.length_a   1.000
_cell.length_b   1.000
_cell.length_c   1.000
_cell.angle_alpha   90.00
_cell.angle_beta   90.00
_cell.angle_gamma   90.00
#
_symmetry.space_group_name_H-M   'P 1'
#
loop_
_entity.id
_entity.type
_entity.pdbx_description
1 polymer ?
#
loop_
_entity_poly.entity_id
_entity_poly.type
_entity_poly.pdbx_seq_one_letter_code
_entity_poly.pdbx_strand_id
1 'polypeptide(L)'
;KPGTGWLIPPCVLHAPGSLVTYEPQWGSDVFGMYQSMVEGRAVPRSLLTKDFPEDKHDDNEYLVDALDWEANVDPNFKDNNYLEPIAIGDTAADGYVDRWIVYGKVKGEQLFTAKELTVDPGAKVTIKDTGAYSWITVQGEGAIGNLRLQTPAMIRFGEMTEDEVFVT
;
A
#
# COMPACT_ATOMS: atom_id res chain seq x y z
N LYS A 1 -12.64 -4.53 2.88
CA LYS A 1 -13.35 -3.34 3.40
C LYS A 1 -12.42 -2.14 3.26
N PRO A 2 -12.86 -0.96 2.79
CA PRO A 2 -12.02 0.23 2.75
C PRO A 2 -11.40 0.55 4.12
N GLY A 3 -10.13 0.98 4.13
CA GLY A 3 -9.37 1.28 5.34
C GLY A 3 -8.75 0.07 6.05
N THR A 4 -9.06 -1.16 5.62
CA THR A 4 -8.37 -2.36 6.12
C THR A 4 -7.19 -2.70 5.23
N GLY A 5 -6.20 -3.37 5.78
CA GLY A 5 -4.98 -3.71 5.06
C GLY A 5 -4.45 -5.09 5.40
N TRP A 6 -3.33 -5.40 4.76
CA TRP A 6 -2.58 -6.62 4.97
C TRP A 6 -1.10 -6.30 5.01
N LEU A 7 -0.41 -6.81 6.00
CA LEU A 7 1.05 -6.87 5.97
C LEU A 7 1.45 -8.10 5.14
N ILE A 8 2.07 -7.87 4.00
CA ILE A 8 2.55 -8.95 3.15
C ILE A 8 4.07 -9.05 3.30
N PRO A 9 4.59 -10.08 3.97
CA PRO A 9 6.03 -10.31 4.03
C PRO A 9 6.62 -10.60 2.64
N PRO A 10 7.92 -10.38 2.44
CA PRO A 10 8.61 -10.80 1.21
C PRO A 10 8.39 -12.30 0.93
N CYS A 11 8.36 -12.67 -0.35
CA CYS A 11 8.22 -14.05 -0.82
C CYS A 11 6.89 -14.74 -0.46
N VAL A 12 5.89 -13.96 -0.06
CA VAL A 12 4.50 -14.43 0.12
C VAL A 12 3.70 -14.15 -1.14
N LEU A 13 3.08 -15.19 -1.69
CA LEU A 13 2.20 -15.09 -2.86
C LEU A 13 0.94 -14.32 -2.51
N HIS A 14 0.64 -13.30 -3.28
CA HIS A 14 -0.55 -12.46 -3.06
C HIS A 14 -1.07 -11.87 -4.35
N ALA A 15 -2.36 -11.60 -4.38
CA ALA A 15 -3.01 -10.93 -5.50
C ALA A 15 -4.19 -10.09 -4.96
N PRO A 16 -4.15 -8.77 -5.10
CA PRO A 16 -5.19 -7.89 -4.56
C PRO A 16 -6.51 -7.96 -5.33
N GLY A 17 -6.54 -8.63 -6.49
CA GLY A 17 -7.71 -8.72 -7.34
C GLY A 17 -8.03 -7.40 -8.06
N SER A 18 -9.33 -7.11 -8.24
CA SER A 18 -9.81 -5.94 -8.98
C SER A 18 -10.04 -4.70 -8.09
N LEU A 19 -9.41 -4.64 -6.95
CA LEU A 19 -9.51 -3.51 -6.03
C LEU A 19 -8.46 -2.45 -6.34
N VAL A 20 -8.79 -1.20 -6.04
CA VAL A 20 -7.78 -0.14 -5.92
C VAL A 20 -7.12 -0.30 -4.56
N THR A 21 -5.82 -0.52 -4.55
CA THR A 21 -5.01 -0.72 -3.36
C THR A 21 -3.98 0.40 -3.22
N TYR A 22 -3.69 0.78 -1.99
CA TYR A 22 -2.53 1.57 -1.64
C TYR A 22 -1.47 0.62 -1.09
N GLU A 23 -0.34 0.52 -1.77
CA GLU A 23 0.72 -0.45 -1.47
C GLU A 23 2.05 0.25 -1.12
N PRO A 24 2.17 0.82 0.09
CA PRO A 24 3.47 1.31 0.52
C PRO A 24 4.40 0.13 0.79
N GLN A 25 5.59 0.17 0.23
CA GLN A 25 6.56 -0.91 0.39
C GLN A 25 7.95 -0.40 0.77
N TRP A 26 8.70 -1.22 1.47
CA TRP A 26 10.09 -0.94 1.81
C TRP A 26 11.02 -1.35 0.66
N GLY A 27 11.94 -0.47 0.36
CA GLY A 27 12.81 -0.37 -0.77
C GLY A 27 13.48 -1.60 -1.36
N SER A 28 12.71 -2.57 -1.86
CA SER A 28 13.20 -3.59 -2.77
C SER A 28 12.13 -3.82 -3.84
N ASP A 29 12.48 -3.56 -5.08
CA ASP A 29 11.58 -3.75 -6.22
C ASP A 29 11.87 -5.10 -6.90
N VAL A 30 11.86 -6.18 -6.11
CA VAL A 30 12.00 -7.55 -6.63
C VAL A 30 10.63 -8.07 -7.02
N PHE A 31 10.50 -8.49 -8.25
CA PHE A 31 9.25 -8.94 -8.83
C PHE A 31 9.35 -10.38 -9.35
N GLY A 32 8.36 -11.21 -9.03
CA GLY A 32 8.21 -12.54 -9.58
C GLY A 32 6.74 -12.89 -9.76
N MET A 33 6.27 -13.03 -11.00
CA MET A 33 4.89 -13.37 -11.28
C MET A 33 4.70 -14.87 -11.40
N TYR A 34 4.25 -15.50 -10.32
CA TYR A 34 4.04 -16.96 -10.24
C TYR A 34 2.73 -17.44 -10.92
N GLN A 35 1.85 -16.53 -11.28
CA GLN A 35 0.66 -16.88 -12.06
C GLN A 35 1.04 -17.20 -13.51
N SER A 36 0.62 -18.35 -14.00
CA SER A 36 0.84 -18.75 -15.40
C SER A 36 -0.26 -18.22 -16.35
N MET A 37 -1.39 -17.78 -15.80
CA MET A 37 -2.53 -17.29 -16.56
C MET A 37 -3.27 -16.21 -15.80
N VAL A 38 -3.60 -15.10 -16.47
CA VAL A 38 -4.43 -14.00 -15.95
C VAL A 38 -5.52 -13.69 -16.96
N GLU A 39 -6.77 -13.76 -16.54
CA GLU A 39 -7.95 -13.50 -17.39
C GLU A 39 -7.93 -14.25 -18.73
N GLY A 40 -7.54 -15.53 -18.71
CA GLY A 40 -7.44 -16.38 -19.89
C GLY A 40 -6.25 -16.08 -20.82
N ARG A 41 -5.34 -15.21 -20.41
CA ARG A 41 -4.11 -14.90 -21.14
C ARG A 41 -2.90 -15.55 -20.48
N ALA A 42 -2.07 -16.21 -21.27
CA ALA A 42 -0.83 -16.77 -20.77
C ALA A 42 0.13 -15.66 -20.31
N VAL A 43 0.70 -15.84 -19.13
CA VAL A 43 1.74 -14.96 -18.59
C VAL A 43 3.09 -15.44 -19.09
N PRO A 44 3.91 -14.59 -19.72
CA PRO A 44 5.25 -14.95 -20.14
C PRO A 44 6.14 -15.35 -18.96
N ARG A 45 6.92 -16.43 -19.13
CA ARG A 45 7.87 -16.88 -18.09
C ARG A 45 8.87 -15.80 -17.70
N SER A 46 9.21 -14.90 -18.60
CA SER A 46 10.09 -13.77 -18.33
C SER A 46 9.59 -12.84 -17.21
N LEU A 47 8.29 -12.81 -16.93
CA LEU A 47 7.73 -12.06 -15.77
C LEU A 47 7.90 -12.83 -14.47
N LEU A 48 8.03 -14.14 -14.49
CA LEU A 48 8.41 -14.92 -13.32
C LEU A 48 9.89 -14.72 -12.98
N THR A 49 10.75 -14.75 -13.99
CA THR A 49 12.21 -14.84 -13.81
C THR A 49 12.93 -13.50 -13.87
N LYS A 50 12.22 -12.39 -14.12
CA LYS A 50 12.77 -11.05 -14.38
C LYS A 50 13.89 -10.63 -13.43
N ASP A 51 13.71 -10.86 -12.14
CA ASP A 51 14.62 -10.41 -11.09
C ASP A 51 15.40 -11.57 -10.43
N PHE A 52 15.32 -12.77 -11.00
CA PHE A 52 16.14 -13.90 -10.60
C PHE A 52 17.48 -13.93 -11.39
N PRO A 53 18.54 -14.56 -10.85
CA PRO A 53 19.78 -14.76 -11.58
C PRO A 53 19.53 -15.50 -12.92
N GLU A 54 20.18 -15.04 -13.99
CA GLU A 54 19.96 -15.58 -15.34
C GLU A 54 20.19 -17.10 -15.43
N ASP A 55 21.20 -17.61 -14.74
CA ASP A 55 21.52 -19.04 -14.67
C ASP A 55 20.47 -19.88 -13.90
N LYS A 56 19.49 -19.22 -13.27
CA LYS A 56 18.39 -19.83 -12.52
C LYS A 56 17.03 -19.77 -13.22
N HIS A 57 16.94 -19.13 -14.38
CA HIS A 57 15.66 -18.97 -15.07
C HIS A 57 14.98 -20.28 -15.46
N ASP A 58 15.73 -21.35 -15.67
CA ASP A 58 15.20 -22.68 -16.01
C ASP A 58 15.20 -23.65 -14.82
N ASP A 59 15.66 -23.22 -13.65
CA ASP A 59 15.70 -24.01 -12.42
C ASP A 59 14.40 -23.82 -11.63
N ASN A 60 13.40 -24.67 -11.91
CA ASN A 60 12.09 -24.55 -11.27
C ASN A 60 12.14 -24.81 -9.75
N GLU A 61 13.06 -25.67 -9.29
CA GLU A 61 13.22 -25.93 -7.85
C GLU A 61 13.71 -24.66 -7.15
N TYR A 62 14.73 -24.01 -7.70
CA TYR A 62 15.22 -22.74 -7.18
C TYR A 62 14.14 -21.66 -7.12
N LEU A 63 13.33 -21.52 -8.17
CA LEU A 63 12.24 -20.54 -8.22
C LEU A 63 11.16 -20.82 -7.16
N VAL A 64 10.86 -22.10 -6.92
CA VAL A 64 9.89 -22.52 -5.91
C VAL A 64 10.44 -22.36 -4.50
N ASP A 65 11.72 -22.69 -4.29
CA ASP A 65 12.41 -22.56 -3.00
C ASP A 65 12.62 -21.09 -2.59
N ALA A 66 12.51 -20.14 -3.51
CA ALA A 66 12.56 -18.72 -3.21
C ALA A 66 11.33 -18.21 -2.45
N LEU A 67 10.24 -18.97 -2.41
CA LEU A 67 9.04 -18.61 -1.66
C LEU A 67 9.22 -18.90 -0.16
N ASP A 68 8.66 -18.04 0.66
CA ASP A 68 8.52 -18.27 2.10
C ASP A 68 7.37 -19.26 2.35
N TRP A 69 7.69 -20.54 2.32
CA TRP A 69 6.68 -21.59 2.46
C TRP A 69 6.03 -21.62 3.83
N GLU A 70 6.74 -21.25 4.89
CA GLU A 70 6.15 -21.16 6.23
C GLU A 70 5.04 -20.10 6.27
N ALA A 71 5.32 -18.92 5.74
CA ALA A 71 4.33 -17.84 5.67
C ALA A 71 3.21 -18.12 4.65
N ASN A 72 3.52 -18.76 3.49
CA ASN A 72 2.52 -19.04 2.45
C ASN A 72 1.48 -20.09 2.87
N VAL A 73 1.82 -20.99 3.78
CA VAL A 73 0.90 -22.03 4.27
C VAL A 73 0.44 -21.82 5.70
N ASP A 74 0.73 -20.67 6.30
CA ASP A 74 0.32 -20.34 7.67
C ASP A 74 -1.21 -20.34 7.80
N PRO A 75 -1.80 -21.26 8.58
CA PRO A 75 -3.26 -21.28 8.79
C PRO A 75 -3.79 -20.05 9.54
N ASN A 76 -2.89 -19.34 10.24
CA ASN A 76 -3.19 -18.12 10.99
C ASN A 76 -2.76 -16.85 10.26
N PHE A 77 -2.45 -16.94 8.96
CA PHE A 77 -1.95 -15.81 8.17
C PHE A 77 -2.83 -14.56 8.32
N LYS A 78 -4.14 -14.74 8.32
CA LYS A 78 -5.09 -13.63 8.51
C LYS A 78 -4.91 -12.98 9.89
N ASP A 79 -4.82 -13.74 10.93
CA ASP A 79 -4.74 -13.21 12.31
C ASP A 79 -3.39 -12.52 12.55
N ASN A 80 -2.33 -12.98 11.88
CA ASN A 80 -0.99 -12.43 11.98
C ASN A 80 -0.76 -11.19 11.11
N ASN A 81 -1.47 -11.05 9.99
CA ASN A 81 -1.13 -10.07 8.95
C ASN A 81 -2.25 -9.10 8.57
N TYR A 82 -3.49 -9.34 9.03
CA TYR A 82 -4.60 -8.45 8.73
C TYR A 82 -4.56 -7.22 9.63
N LEU A 83 -4.66 -6.03 9.03
CA LEU A 83 -4.62 -4.76 9.71
C LEU A 83 -6.03 -4.14 9.76
N GLU A 84 -6.62 -4.11 10.93
CA GLU A 84 -7.84 -3.33 11.19
C GLU A 84 -7.48 -1.85 11.39
N PRO A 85 -8.26 -0.91 10.86
CA PRO A 85 -7.99 0.50 11.09
C PRO A 85 -8.15 0.87 12.57
N ILE A 86 -7.16 1.57 13.11
CA ILE A 86 -7.15 2.02 14.50
C ILE A 86 -7.44 3.52 14.55
N ALA A 87 -8.60 3.89 15.12
CA ALA A 87 -8.98 5.30 15.25
C ALA A 87 -8.00 6.07 16.16
N ILE A 88 -7.67 7.29 15.76
CA ILE A 88 -6.86 8.24 16.51
C ILE A 88 -7.83 9.23 17.16
N GLY A 89 -8.21 8.95 18.40
CA GLY A 89 -9.22 9.73 19.11
C GLY A 89 -10.65 9.49 18.63
N ASP A 90 -11.60 10.19 19.21
CA ASP A 90 -13.01 10.24 18.81
C ASP A 90 -13.30 11.64 18.23
N THR A 91 -13.06 11.78 16.94
CA THR A 91 -13.08 13.07 16.23
C THR A 91 -14.25 13.21 15.25
N ALA A 92 -15.13 12.22 15.19
CA ALA A 92 -16.26 12.23 14.25
C ALA A 92 -17.21 13.43 14.50
N ALA A 93 -17.41 13.81 15.76
CA ALA A 93 -18.20 15.00 16.13
C ALA A 93 -17.55 16.33 15.67
N ASP A 94 -16.25 16.33 15.44
CA ASP A 94 -15.48 17.49 14.95
C ASP A 94 -15.43 17.56 13.42
N GLY A 95 -16.14 16.65 12.74
CA GLY A 95 -16.25 16.59 11.29
C GLY A 95 -15.06 15.93 10.58
N TYR A 96 -14.32 15.08 11.27
CA TYR A 96 -13.25 14.27 10.65
C TYR A 96 -13.02 12.95 11.35
N VAL A 97 -12.38 12.01 10.66
CA VAL A 97 -11.91 10.75 11.21
C VAL A 97 -10.46 10.53 10.79
N ASP A 98 -9.57 10.32 11.76
CA ASP A 98 -8.16 9.99 11.55
C ASP A 98 -7.90 8.56 12.05
N ARG A 99 -7.24 7.72 11.24
CA ARG A 99 -7.02 6.31 11.56
C ARG A 99 -5.64 5.84 11.10
N TRP A 100 -4.99 5.03 11.91
CA TRP A 100 -3.87 4.21 11.44
C TRP A 100 -4.38 3.09 10.55
N ILE A 101 -3.82 2.94 9.35
CA ILE A 101 -4.13 1.87 8.38
C ILE A 101 -2.92 1.02 8.05
N VAL A 102 -1.70 1.56 8.20
CA VAL A 102 -0.44 0.82 8.13
C VAL A 102 0.31 1.08 9.42
N TYR A 103 0.59 0.02 10.16
CA TYR A 103 1.24 0.09 11.46
C TYR A 103 1.86 -1.27 11.81
N GLY A 104 2.60 -1.32 12.91
CA GLY A 104 3.24 -2.53 13.40
C GLY A 104 4.72 -2.59 13.08
N LYS A 105 5.30 -3.76 13.28
CA LYS A 105 6.74 -3.99 13.14
C LYS A 105 7.00 -5.17 12.22
N VAL A 106 8.00 -5.01 11.36
CA VAL A 106 8.54 -6.10 10.54
C VAL A 106 9.88 -6.50 11.13
N LYS A 107 10.03 -7.75 11.53
CA LYS A 107 11.24 -8.26 12.19
C LYS A 107 11.69 -7.39 13.40
N GLY A 108 10.71 -6.87 14.14
CA GLY A 108 10.97 -6.04 15.32
C GLY A 108 11.19 -4.55 15.05
N GLU A 109 11.29 -4.13 13.80
CA GLU A 109 11.51 -2.74 13.39
C GLU A 109 10.24 -2.12 12.80
N GLN A 110 9.95 -0.89 13.19
CA GLN A 110 8.92 -0.07 12.55
C GLN A 110 9.54 0.68 11.39
N LEU A 111 9.17 0.30 10.16
CA LEU A 111 9.78 0.85 8.95
C LEU A 111 9.08 2.12 8.47
N PHE A 112 7.77 2.08 8.39
CA PHE A 112 6.91 3.20 8.02
C PHE A 112 5.50 2.99 8.55
N THR A 113 4.71 4.04 8.52
CA THR A 113 3.29 4.01 8.89
C THR A 113 2.48 4.79 7.89
N ALA A 114 1.18 4.52 7.81
CA ALA A 114 0.26 5.32 7.04
C ALA A 114 -1.05 5.53 7.81
N LYS A 115 -1.66 6.67 7.56
CA LYS A 115 -2.95 7.04 8.10
C LYS A 115 -3.95 7.23 6.96
N GLU A 116 -5.22 7.07 7.27
CA GLU A 116 -6.33 7.52 6.45
C GLU A 116 -7.04 8.65 7.21
N LEU A 117 -7.12 9.82 6.57
CA LEU A 117 -7.87 10.95 7.08
C LEU A 117 -9.09 11.19 6.20
N THR A 118 -10.27 11.18 6.79
CA THR A 118 -11.52 11.62 6.16
C THR A 118 -11.95 12.93 6.80
N VAL A 119 -12.21 13.94 5.98
CA VAL A 119 -12.71 15.23 6.44
C VAL A 119 -14.08 15.48 5.80
N ASP A 120 -15.05 15.81 6.62
CA ASP A 120 -16.42 16.06 6.15
C ASP A 120 -16.50 17.34 5.30
N PRO A 121 -17.45 17.43 4.37
CA PRO A 121 -17.65 18.61 3.57
C PRO A 121 -17.82 19.89 4.41
N GLY A 122 -16.99 20.89 4.14
CA GLY A 122 -16.99 22.16 4.87
C GLY A 122 -16.25 22.15 6.22
N ALA A 123 -15.81 21.00 6.70
CA ALA A 123 -15.00 20.93 7.91
C ALA A 123 -13.56 21.37 7.65
N LYS A 124 -12.89 21.80 8.72
CA LYS A 124 -11.47 22.18 8.71
C LYS A 124 -10.79 21.56 9.93
N VAL A 125 -9.72 20.85 9.70
CA VAL A 125 -8.94 20.18 10.72
C VAL A 125 -7.48 20.61 10.68
N THR A 126 -6.80 20.58 11.82
CA THR A 126 -5.35 20.71 11.89
C THR A 126 -4.79 19.40 12.43
N ILE A 127 -4.06 18.68 11.58
CA ILE A 127 -3.33 17.48 11.98
C ILE A 127 -1.89 17.88 12.32
N LYS A 128 -1.39 17.34 13.42
CA LYS A 128 0.02 17.50 13.83
C LYS A 128 0.69 16.14 13.82
N ASP A 129 1.83 16.06 13.19
CA ASP A 129 2.69 14.90 13.21
C ASP A 129 4.13 15.30 13.54
N THR A 130 4.95 14.32 13.91
CA THR A 130 6.35 14.57 14.36
C THR A 130 7.36 14.39 13.23
N GLY A 131 6.94 13.93 12.07
CA GLY A 131 7.80 13.67 10.91
C GLY A 131 7.22 14.17 9.62
N ALA A 132 8.07 14.21 8.60
CA ALA A 132 7.65 14.49 7.24
C ALA A 132 6.81 13.32 6.69
N TYR A 133 5.84 13.60 5.85
CA TYR A 133 4.97 12.60 5.24
C TYR A 133 4.51 13.00 3.84
N SER A 134 4.20 12.01 3.03
CA SER A 134 3.47 12.21 1.78
C SER A 134 1.98 12.14 2.02
N TRP A 135 1.25 12.98 1.31
CA TRP A 135 -0.20 13.00 1.29
C TRP A 135 -0.69 12.61 -0.10
N ILE A 136 -1.61 11.66 -0.16
CA ILE A 136 -2.30 11.26 -1.39
C ILE A 136 -3.79 11.46 -1.16
N THR A 137 -4.43 12.28 -2.01
CA THR A 137 -5.88 12.48 -1.98
C THR A 137 -6.55 11.37 -2.78
N VAL A 138 -7.31 10.51 -2.11
CA VAL A 138 -7.94 9.34 -2.74
C VAL A 138 -9.32 9.71 -3.30
N GLN A 139 -10.04 10.64 -2.67
CA GLN A 139 -11.38 11.05 -3.08
C GLN A 139 -11.69 12.46 -2.63
N GLY A 140 -12.36 13.24 -3.49
CA GLY A 140 -12.93 14.54 -3.17
C GLY A 140 -12.05 15.73 -3.53
N GLU A 141 -12.42 16.88 -3.03
CA GLU A 141 -11.72 18.15 -3.25
C GLU A 141 -11.63 18.96 -1.96
N GLY A 142 -10.58 19.77 -1.86
CA GLY A 142 -10.33 20.58 -0.67
C GLY A 142 -9.06 21.38 -0.77
N ALA A 143 -8.42 21.63 0.37
CA ALA A 143 -7.12 22.28 0.42
C ALA A 143 -6.31 21.83 1.63
N ILE A 144 -4.98 21.81 1.48
CA ILE A 144 -4.01 21.68 2.57
C ILE A 144 -3.16 22.96 2.61
N GLY A 145 -3.29 23.73 3.69
CA GLY A 145 -2.73 25.10 3.72
C GLY A 145 -3.32 25.97 2.61
N ASN A 146 -2.47 26.40 1.68
CA ASN A 146 -2.85 27.18 0.49
C ASN A 146 -2.82 26.36 -0.81
N LEU A 147 -2.55 25.05 -0.72
CA LEU A 147 -2.53 24.17 -1.88
C LEU A 147 -3.92 23.57 -2.10
N ARG A 148 -4.40 23.61 -3.33
CA ARG A 148 -5.62 22.92 -3.71
C ARG A 148 -5.38 21.42 -3.76
N LEU A 149 -6.37 20.67 -3.29
CA LEU A 149 -6.41 19.21 -3.40
C LEU A 149 -7.65 18.81 -4.21
N GLN A 150 -7.45 17.92 -5.16
CA GLN A 150 -8.54 17.36 -5.96
C GLN A 150 -8.23 15.96 -6.43
N THR A 151 -9.19 15.06 -6.34
CA THR A 151 -9.13 13.77 -7.02
C THR A 151 -10.50 13.40 -7.58
N PRO A 152 -10.61 12.86 -8.81
CA PRO A 152 -9.49 12.65 -9.75
C PRO A 152 -8.85 13.96 -10.22
N ALA A 153 -7.53 13.97 -10.32
CA ALA A 153 -6.75 15.10 -10.81
C ALA A 153 -6.33 14.89 -12.27
N MET A 154 -6.18 16.00 -13.00
CA MET A 154 -5.61 15.99 -14.33
C MET A 154 -4.11 16.26 -14.24
N ILE A 155 -3.29 15.25 -14.55
CA ILE A 155 -1.84 15.42 -14.61
C ILE A 155 -1.48 16.12 -15.92
N ARG A 156 -0.78 17.26 -15.82
CA ARG A 156 -0.29 18.04 -16.95
C ARG A 156 1.22 18.16 -16.86
N PHE A 157 1.87 18.07 -18.01
CA PHE A 157 3.33 18.24 -18.06
C PHE A 157 3.74 19.63 -17.59
N GLY A 158 4.69 19.68 -16.64
CA GLY A 158 5.25 20.92 -16.10
C GLY A 158 4.38 21.61 -15.03
N GLU A 159 3.24 21.02 -14.64
CA GLU A 159 2.40 21.49 -13.54
C GLU A 159 2.51 20.56 -12.33
N MET A 160 2.27 21.09 -11.14
CA MET A 160 2.14 20.29 -9.94
C MET A 160 0.81 19.53 -9.98
N THR A 161 0.83 18.27 -9.51
CA THR A 161 -0.41 17.53 -9.33
C THR A 161 -1.23 18.08 -8.16
N GLU A 162 -2.56 17.93 -8.21
CA GLU A 162 -3.46 18.40 -7.16
C GLU A 162 -3.90 17.27 -6.21
N ASP A 163 -3.41 16.05 -6.39
CA ASP A 163 -3.76 14.89 -5.56
C ASP A 163 -2.63 14.42 -4.64
N GLU A 164 -1.42 14.96 -4.80
CA GLU A 164 -0.27 14.60 -3.99
C GLU A 164 0.43 15.83 -3.41
N VAL A 165 0.78 15.77 -2.13
CA VAL A 165 1.53 16.81 -1.43
C VAL A 165 2.55 16.18 -0.49
N PHE A 166 3.75 16.75 -0.43
CA PHE A 166 4.75 16.42 0.60
C PHE A 166 4.73 17.46 1.69
N VAL A 167 4.58 17.00 2.93
CA VAL A 167 4.52 17.84 4.14
C VAL A 167 5.80 17.63 4.95
N THR A 168 6.49 18.72 5.29
CA THR A 168 7.75 18.71 6.07
C THR A 168 7.53 19.21 7.48
#